data_e5b908f0c20295af816223ae39fd809a
#
_entry.id   e5b908f0c20295af816223ae39fd809a
#
_cell.length_a   1.000
_cell.length_b   1.000
_cell.length_c   1.000
_cell.angle_alpha   90.00
_cell.angle_beta   90.00
_cell.angle_gamma   90.00
#
_symmetry.space_group_name_H-M   'P 1'
#
loop_
_entity.id
_entity.type
_entity.pdbx_description
1 polymer ?
#
loop_
_entity_poly.entity_id
_entity_poly.type
_entity_poly.pdbx_seq_one_letter_code
_entity_poly.pdbx_strand_id
1 'polypeptide(L)'
;MRSLRIAMAQINPTVGDIVGNTRLIQTWIKEARQAKADLVAFPELAITGYPPEDLLFKPRFIEDTHRALKAVAAEARGVVVVVGYVGQGATAV
;
A
#
# COMPACT_ATOMS: atom_id res chain seq x y z
N MET A 1 26.21 9.96 14.17
CA MET A 1 25.23 8.86 14.03
C MET A 1 24.02 9.34 13.28
N ARG A 2 23.59 8.61 12.28
CA ARG A 2 22.42 8.96 11.49
C ARG A 2 21.17 8.37 12.14
N SER A 3 20.14 9.21 12.33
CA SER A 3 18.85 8.77 12.83
C SER A 3 17.96 8.37 11.68
N LEU A 4 17.17 7.31 11.87
CA LEU A 4 16.19 6.87 10.92
C LEU A 4 14.80 7.14 11.49
N ARG A 5 13.99 7.91 10.77
CA ARG A 5 12.63 8.22 11.20
C ARG A 5 11.65 7.32 10.44
N ILE A 6 10.92 6.51 11.18
CA ILE A 6 9.98 5.55 10.62
C ILE A 6 8.57 5.97 11.01
N ALA A 7 7.68 6.08 10.01
CA ALA A 7 6.26 6.30 10.23
C ALA A 7 5.53 4.97 10.08
N MET A 8 4.73 4.60 11.07
CA MET A 8 3.89 3.41 11.00
C MET A 8 2.46 3.86 10.81
N ALA A 9 1.92 3.66 9.61
CA ALA A 9 0.57 4.08 9.28
C ALA A 9 -0.43 3.07 9.83
N GLN A 10 -1.23 3.50 10.81
CA GLN A 10 -2.29 2.68 11.38
C GLN A 10 -3.59 3.05 10.69
N ILE A 11 -3.86 2.40 9.58
CA ILE A 11 -5.05 2.66 8.79
C ILE A 11 -5.97 1.44 8.81
N ASN A 12 -7.24 1.67 8.51
CA ASN A 12 -8.26 0.63 8.40
C ASN A 12 -8.69 0.52 6.94
N PRO A 13 -7.99 -0.28 6.12
CA PRO A 13 -8.43 -0.46 4.75
C PRO A 13 -9.74 -1.26 4.70
N THR A 14 -10.59 -0.92 3.73
CA THR A 14 -11.84 -1.63 3.50
C THR A 14 -11.63 -2.73 2.49
N VAL A 15 -12.02 -3.95 2.84
CA VAL A 15 -11.87 -5.11 1.94
C VAL A 15 -12.57 -4.84 0.62
N GLY A 16 -11.82 -4.97 -0.49
CA GLY A 16 -12.33 -4.79 -1.84
C GLY A 16 -12.39 -3.36 -2.33
N ASP A 17 -12.20 -2.37 -1.46
CA ASP A 17 -12.23 -0.95 -1.88
C ASP A 17 -10.83 -0.49 -2.28
N ILE A 18 -10.37 -0.96 -3.44
CA ILE A 18 -9.02 -0.65 -3.92
C ILE A 18 -8.83 0.85 -4.09
N VAL A 19 -9.81 1.55 -4.68
CA VAL A 19 -9.70 2.99 -4.91
C VAL A 19 -9.60 3.76 -3.60
N GLY A 20 -10.47 3.47 -2.64
CA GLY A 20 -10.46 4.12 -1.35
C GLY A 20 -9.20 3.82 -0.55
N ASN A 21 -8.76 2.56 -0.57
CA ASN A 21 -7.54 2.14 0.13
C ASN A 21 -6.32 2.81 -0.48
N THR A 22 -6.26 2.91 -1.81
CA THR A 22 -5.16 3.58 -2.50
C THR A 22 -5.07 5.05 -2.13
N ARG A 23 -6.21 5.74 -2.09
CA ARG A 23 -6.25 7.15 -1.67
C ARG A 23 -5.76 7.33 -0.24
N LEU A 24 -6.17 6.43 0.63
CA LEU A 24 -5.75 6.46 2.03
C LEU A 24 -4.24 6.28 2.15
N ILE A 25 -3.69 5.33 1.42
CA ILE A 25 -2.25 5.09 1.39
C ILE A 25 -1.51 6.32 0.86
N GLN A 26 -1.98 6.90 -0.25
CA GLN A 26 -1.34 8.08 -0.83
C GLN A 26 -1.37 9.27 0.13
N THR A 27 -2.46 9.47 0.85
CA THR A 27 -2.58 10.53 1.85
C THR A 27 -1.53 10.35 2.95
N TRP A 28 -1.39 9.14 3.46
CA TRP A 28 -0.41 8.85 4.51
C TRP A 28 1.03 8.99 4.03
N ILE A 29 1.31 8.65 2.78
CA ILE A 29 2.64 8.85 2.20
C ILE A 29 2.97 10.35 2.20
N LYS A 30 2.02 11.18 1.79
CA LYS A 30 2.21 12.63 1.79
C LYS A 30 2.46 13.18 3.20
N GLU A 31 1.69 12.71 4.16
CA GLU A 31 1.88 13.12 5.56
C GLU A 31 3.22 12.66 6.11
N ALA A 32 3.63 11.43 5.80
CA ALA A 32 4.92 10.91 6.23
C ALA A 32 6.06 11.76 5.65
N ARG A 33 5.93 12.14 4.38
CA ARG A 33 6.93 12.98 3.72
C ARG A 33 7.00 14.36 4.37
N GLN A 34 5.86 14.95 4.71
CA GLN A 34 5.80 16.23 5.40
C GLN A 34 6.42 16.15 6.80
N ALA A 35 6.27 15.02 7.47
CA ALA A 35 6.88 14.76 8.77
C ALA A 35 8.36 14.39 8.65
N LYS A 36 8.92 14.37 7.44
CA LYS A 36 10.30 14.05 7.15
C LYS A 36 10.67 12.64 7.56
N ALA A 37 9.73 11.70 7.40
CA ALA A 37 10.01 10.29 7.62
C ALA A 37 10.90 9.75 6.51
N ASP A 38 11.80 8.84 6.86
CA ASP A 38 12.64 8.13 5.90
C ASP A 38 11.90 6.93 5.30
N LEU A 39 11.00 6.34 6.07
CA LEU A 39 10.26 5.16 5.69
C LEU A 39 8.85 5.21 6.27
N VAL A 40 7.87 4.76 5.51
CA VAL A 40 6.50 4.58 6.00
C VAL A 40 6.06 3.16 5.73
N ALA A 41 5.52 2.49 6.75
CA ALA A 41 5.04 1.11 6.66
C ALA A 41 3.54 1.07 6.86
N PHE A 42 2.87 0.28 6.03
CA PHE A 42 1.42 0.10 6.06
C PHE A 42 1.05 -1.29 6.57
N PRO A 43 -0.20 -1.49 7.02
CA PRO A 43 -0.65 -2.81 7.41
C PRO A 43 -0.60 -3.81 6.26
N GLU A 44 -0.60 -5.10 6.61
CA GLU A 44 -0.61 -6.17 5.62
C GLU A 44 -1.78 -6.01 4.66
N LEU A 45 -1.51 -6.17 3.36
CA LEU A 45 -2.50 -6.09 2.28
C LEU A 45 -3.35 -4.82 2.33
N ALA A 46 -2.72 -3.66 2.57
CA ALA A 46 -3.44 -2.40 2.70
C ALA A 46 -4.20 -2.01 1.43
N ILE A 47 -3.73 -2.41 0.26
CA ILE A 47 -4.40 -2.06 -1.01
C ILE A 47 -5.74 -2.79 -1.15
N THR A 48 -5.75 -4.10 -0.89
CA THR A 48 -6.95 -4.91 -1.05
C THR A 48 -7.85 -4.94 0.17
N GLY A 49 -7.30 -4.61 1.33
CA GLY A 49 -7.92 -4.92 2.61
C GLY A 49 -7.66 -6.38 2.96
N TYR A 50 -7.69 -6.71 4.23
CA TYR A 50 -7.40 -8.06 4.72
C TYR A 50 -8.57 -8.56 5.57
N PRO A 51 -9.05 -9.78 5.34
CA PRO A 51 -8.65 -10.72 4.29
C PRO A 51 -9.41 -10.47 2.97
N PRO A 52 -8.74 -10.60 1.80
CA PRO A 52 -9.42 -10.39 0.52
C PRO A 52 -10.32 -11.56 0.08
N GLU A 53 -10.12 -12.74 0.63
CA GLU A 53 -10.96 -13.93 0.42
C GLU A 53 -11.25 -14.22 -1.06
N ASP A 54 -12.55 -14.35 -1.41
CA ASP A 54 -12.96 -14.75 -2.76
C ASP A 54 -12.62 -13.72 -3.84
N LEU A 55 -12.32 -12.50 -3.45
CA LEU A 55 -11.96 -11.46 -4.42
C LEU A 55 -10.71 -11.83 -5.21
N LEU A 56 -9.82 -12.64 -4.62
CA LEU A 56 -8.62 -13.10 -5.30
C LEU A 56 -8.88 -13.93 -6.53
N PHE A 57 -10.09 -14.50 -6.67
CA PHE A 57 -10.46 -15.30 -7.83
C PHE A 57 -10.99 -14.46 -9.00
N LYS A 58 -11.08 -13.15 -8.82
CA LYS A 58 -11.55 -12.24 -9.86
C LYS A 58 -10.35 -11.62 -10.57
N PRO A 59 -10.12 -11.93 -11.87
CA PRO A 59 -8.96 -11.42 -12.59
C PRO A 59 -8.87 -9.90 -12.59
N ARG A 60 -10.00 -9.22 -12.75
CA ARG A 60 -10.03 -7.77 -12.74
C ARG A 60 -9.57 -7.19 -11.41
N PHE A 61 -9.88 -7.86 -10.30
CA PHE A 61 -9.46 -7.42 -8.99
C PHE A 61 -7.93 -7.41 -8.87
N ILE A 62 -7.28 -8.46 -9.38
CA ILE A 62 -5.82 -8.56 -9.39
C ILE A 62 -5.22 -7.45 -10.27
N GLU A 63 -5.80 -7.23 -11.46
CA GLU A 63 -5.33 -6.16 -12.35
C GLU A 63 -5.47 -4.78 -11.70
N ASP A 64 -6.59 -4.53 -11.04
CA ASP A 64 -6.83 -3.26 -10.35
C ASP A 64 -5.84 -3.08 -9.19
N THR A 65 -5.50 -4.17 -8.50
CA THR A 65 -4.49 -4.15 -7.44
C THR A 65 -3.12 -3.75 -8.01
N HIS A 66 -2.73 -4.31 -9.14
CA HIS A 66 -1.46 -3.96 -9.79
C HIS A 66 -1.44 -2.50 -10.23
N ARG A 67 -2.55 -2.00 -10.75
CA ARG A 67 -2.66 -0.60 -11.15
C ARG A 67 -2.57 0.33 -9.95
N ALA A 68 -3.22 -0.05 -8.85
CA ALA A 68 -3.14 0.68 -7.59
C ALA A 68 -1.72 0.72 -7.05
N LEU A 69 -0.99 -0.39 -7.14
CA LEU A 69 0.39 -0.45 -6.69
C LEU A 69 1.27 0.55 -7.46
N LYS A 70 1.04 0.70 -8.76
CA LYS A 70 1.77 1.69 -9.56
C LYS A 70 1.46 3.11 -9.11
N ALA A 71 0.21 3.40 -8.77
CA ALA A 71 -0.19 4.71 -8.26
C ALA A 71 0.46 5.00 -6.91
N VAL A 72 0.55 3.99 -6.04
CA VAL A 72 1.23 4.12 -4.75
C VAL A 72 2.72 4.37 -4.97
N ALA A 73 3.34 3.61 -5.87
CA ALA A 73 4.76 3.77 -6.18
C ALA A 73 5.08 5.17 -6.71
N ALA A 74 4.18 5.75 -7.46
CA ALA A 74 4.38 7.11 -8.00
C ALA A 74 4.41 8.16 -6.89
N GLU A 75 3.76 7.92 -5.76
CA GLU A 75 3.81 8.82 -4.60
C GLU A 75 5.06 8.62 -3.74
N ALA A 76 5.76 7.51 -3.90
CA ALA A 76 6.92 7.16 -3.06
C ALA A 76 8.16 7.95 -3.48
N ARG A 77 8.11 9.26 -3.33
CA ARG A 77 9.21 10.16 -3.66
C ARG A 77 9.78 10.75 -2.39
N GLY A 78 11.08 10.54 -2.17
CA GLY A 78 11.75 11.05 -0.99
C GLY A 78 11.45 10.29 0.29
N VAL A 79 10.75 9.15 0.18
CA VAL A 79 10.44 8.29 1.32
C VAL A 79 10.33 6.85 0.82
N VAL A 80 10.81 5.90 1.61
CA VAL A 80 10.65 4.47 1.31
C VAL A 80 9.28 4.03 1.80
N VAL A 81 8.51 3.38 0.93
CA VAL A 81 7.16 2.90 1.24
C VAL A 81 7.17 1.38 1.32
N VAL A 82 6.72 0.83 2.44
CA VAL A 82 6.56 -0.60 2.63
C VAL A 82 5.06 -0.91 2.63
N VAL A 83 4.59 -1.59 1.59
CA VAL A 83 3.19 -1.95 1.43
C VAL A 83 3.09 -3.37 0.90
N GLY A 84 2.25 -4.19 1.54
CA GLY A 84 1.97 -5.54 1.07
C GLY A 84 0.89 -5.55 0.00
N TYR A 85 1.02 -6.44 -0.96
CA TYR A 85 0.04 -6.57 -2.03
C TYR A 85 -0.02 -8.02 -2.51
N VAL A 86 -1.08 -8.32 -3.25
CA VAL A 86 -1.25 -9.64 -3.86
C VAL A 86 -0.63 -9.60 -5.24
N GLY A 87 0.41 -10.42 -5.44
CA GLY A 87 1.08 -10.53 -6.73
C GLY A 87 0.38 -11.52 -7.64
N GLN A 88 0.64 -11.39 -8.93
CA GLN A 88 0.18 -12.31 -9.95
C GLN A 88 1.38 -13.08 -10.47
N GLY A 89 1.29 -14.39 -10.55
CA GLY A 89 2.38 -15.19 -11.07
C GLY A 89 2.49 -16.54 -10.39
N ALA A 90 3.42 -17.37 -10.88
CA ALA A 90 3.63 -18.73 -10.38
C ALA A 90 4.22 -18.75 -8.98
N THR A 91 4.96 -17.72 -8.61
CA THR A 91 5.54 -17.61 -7.28
C THR A 91 4.96 -16.39 -6.60
N ALA A 92 4.34 -16.61 -5.45
CA ALA A 92 3.92 -15.52 -4.59
C ALA A 92 5.16 -14.93 -3.92
N VAL A 93 5.27 -13.66 -4.00
CA VAL A 93 6.41 -12.97 -3.40
C VAL A 93 5.91 -12.06 -2.31
#